data_c79eef432942097759dcae3f607f0528
#
_entry.id   c79eef432942097759dcae3f607f0528
#
_cell.length_a   1.000
_cell.length_b   1.000
_cell.length_c   1.000
_cell.angle_alpha   90.00
_cell.angle_beta   90.00
_cell.angle_gamma   90.00
#
_symmetry.space_group_name_H-M   'P 1'
#
loop_
_entity.id
_entity.type
_entity.pdbx_description
1 polymer ?
#
loop_
_entity_poly.entity_id
_entity_poly.type
_entity_poly.pdbx_seq_one_letter_code
_entity_poly.pdbx_strand_id
1 'polypeptide(L)'
;QLFGGADSAMQQLEDALGVLEDSLRRRPVTITSSIGFVGLWLLPRLGAFQAAHPEIEVRISANNQIVDLRKEGLDIAIRYGEERLMPPGASRLFGETVFPVAHPSLGMKRLDSPDLVEQSTLLEFEGDTSFAWQWSNWLESQGWAGVKPKSILRFNLYDQLIHAAVAGQGIALGKGQIIAPMLADGRLVALPTPRPGPTSNKVYYLIQRDSPASSQTQTLIDWIRTEARITDSSPA
;
A
#
# COMPACT_ATOMS: atom_id res chain seq x y z
N GLN A 1 21.31 44.83 38.03
CA GLN A 1 20.69 45.10 36.70
C GLN A 1 21.06 44.08 35.62
N LEU A 2 22.23 43.43 35.68
CA LEU A 2 22.67 42.40 34.71
C LEU A 2 21.92 41.07 34.82
N PHE A 3 21.51 40.65 36.03
CA PHE A 3 20.77 39.39 36.25
C PHE A 3 19.32 39.47 35.73
N GLY A 4 18.63 40.58 35.83
CA GLY A 4 17.27 40.70 35.32
C GLY A 4 17.16 40.70 33.80
N GLY A 5 18.23 41.05 33.08
CA GLY A 5 18.28 40.95 31.61
C GLY A 5 18.48 39.50 31.10
N ALA A 6 19.24 38.69 31.84
CA ALA A 6 19.46 37.29 31.51
C ALA A 6 18.19 36.44 31.75
N ASP A 7 17.48 36.68 32.84
CA ASP A 7 16.22 35.99 33.14
C ASP A 7 15.13 36.34 32.12
N SER A 8 15.04 37.61 31.71
CA SER A 8 14.08 38.02 30.68
C SER A 8 14.38 37.43 29.30
N ALA A 9 15.66 37.30 28.94
CA ALA A 9 16.06 36.67 27.68
C ALA A 9 15.80 35.15 27.69
N MET A 10 16.01 34.49 28.83
CA MET A 10 15.72 33.07 29.00
C MET A 10 14.21 32.80 28.91
N GLN A 11 13.38 33.63 29.56
CA GLN A 11 11.93 33.53 29.47
C GLN A 11 11.41 33.72 28.03
N GLN A 12 11.96 34.68 27.29
CA GLN A 12 11.61 34.91 25.89
C GLN A 12 11.99 33.73 25.01
N LEU A 13 13.11 33.04 25.28
CA LEU A 13 13.54 31.84 24.62
C LEU A 13 12.62 30.67 24.94
N GLU A 14 12.23 30.48 26.18
CA GLU A 14 11.28 29.46 26.62
C GLU A 14 9.90 29.66 25.98
N ASP A 15 9.39 30.92 25.99
CA ASP A 15 8.14 31.29 25.33
C ASP A 15 8.19 31.02 23.79
N ALA A 16 9.29 31.40 23.14
CA ALA A 16 9.47 31.15 21.72
C ALA A 16 9.55 29.65 21.38
N LEU A 17 10.24 28.85 22.21
CA LEU A 17 10.29 27.41 22.11
C LEU A 17 8.91 26.79 22.32
N GLY A 18 8.15 27.24 23.31
CA GLY A 18 6.78 26.80 23.57
C GLY A 18 5.84 27.05 22.39
N VAL A 19 5.91 28.23 21.77
CA VAL A 19 5.14 28.54 20.55
C VAL A 19 5.56 27.66 19.37
N LEU A 20 6.86 27.38 19.22
CA LEU A 20 7.38 26.50 18.18
C LEU A 20 6.93 25.04 18.41
N GLU A 21 6.99 24.56 19.64
CA GLU A 21 6.51 23.21 20.00
C GLU A 21 5.01 23.06 19.77
N ASP A 22 4.20 24.03 20.13
CA ASP A 22 2.75 24.05 19.89
C ASP A 22 2.41 24.11 18.40
N SER A 23 3.18 24.85 17.62
CA SER A 23 3.05 24.91 16.17
C SER A 23 3.44 23.56 15.51
N LEU A 24 4.46 22.90 16.00
CA LEU A 24 4.87 21.56 15.54
C LEU A 24 3.87 20.48 15.97
N ARG A 25 3.23 20.62 17.14
CA ARG A 25 2.16 19.70 17.62
C ARG A 25 0.87 19.83 16.81
N ARG A 26 0.59 21.00 16.21
CA ARG A 26 -0.61 21.25 15.40
C ARG A 26 -0.44 20.94 13.92
N ARG A 27 0.76 20.52 13.50
CA ARG A 27 1.02 20.19 12.11
C ARG A 27 0.54 18.77 11.81
N PRO A 28 -0.28 18.58 10.74
CA PRO A 28 -0.68 17.23 10.31
C PRO A 28 0.54 16.35 10.02
N VAL A 29 0.47 15.08 10.43
CA VAL A 29 1.43 14.06 9.99
C VAL A 29 1.12 13.71 8.55
N THR A 30 2.05 13.99 7.65
CA THR A 30 1.85 13.79 6.22
C THR A 30 2.47 12.47 5.77
N ILE A 31 1.62 11.58 5.22
CA ILE A 31 2.03 10.29 4.64
C ILE A 31 1.81 10.29 3.13
N THR A 32 2.77 9.75 2.39
CA THR A 32 2.63 9.49 0.96
C THR A 32 2.80 8.03 0.62
N SER A 33 2.01 7.54 -0.34
CA SER A 33 2.16 6.20 -0.91
C SER A 33 1.54 6.13 -2.31
N SER A 34 1.67 4.97 -2.96
CA SER A 34 0.98 4.72 -4.22
C SER A 34 -0.55 4.77 -4.03
N ILE A 35 -1.25 5.19 -5.07
CA ILE A 35 -2.72 5.31 -5.07
C ILE A 35 -3.36 3.99 -4.67
N GLY A 36 -2.91 2.87 -5.27
CA GLY A 36 -3.43 1.54 -4.97
C GLY A 36 -3.21 1.10 -3.51
N PHE A 37 -2.03 1.39 -2.93
CA PHE A 37 -1.78 1.08 -1.51
C PHE A 37 -2.67 1.91 -0.59
N VAL A 38 -2.80 3.21 -0.86
CA VAL A 38 -3.67 4.09 -0.08
C VAL A 38 -5.11 3.57 -0.12
N GLY A 39 -5.67 3.34 -1.32
CA GLY A 39 -7.08 2.94 -1.47
C GLY A 39 -7.41 1.57 -0.88
N LEU A 40 -6.54 0.59 -1.09
CA LEU A 40 -6.84 -0.80 -0.77
C LEU A 40 -6.34 -1.25 0.61
N TRP A 41 -5.24 -0.66 1.11
CA TRP A 41 -4.65 -1.08 2.39
C TRP A 41 -4.79 -0.05 3.51
N LEU A 42 -4.43 1.22 3.23
CA LEU A 42 -4.36 2.25 4.28
C LEU A 42 -5.74 2.74 4.70
N LEU A 43 -6.56 3.21 3.74
CA LEU A 43 -7.88 3.80 4.05
C LEU A 43 -8.83 2.87 4.80
N PRO A 44 -8.94 1.57 4.47
CA PRO A 44 -9.81 0.66 5.23
C PRO A 44 -9.43 0.51 6.71
N ARG A 45 -8.19 0.82 7.07
CA ARG A 45 -7.63 0.70 8.42
C ARG A 45 -7.58 2.02 9.19
N LEU A 46 -7.50 3.14 8.47
CA LEU A 46 -7.23 4.46 9.04
C LEU A 46 -8.31 4.91 10.04
N GLY A 47 -9.56 4.48 9.86
CA GLY A 47 -10.65 4.78 10.79
C GLY A 47 -10.37 4.31 12.22
N ALA A 48 -9.74 3.14 12.38
CA ALA A 48 -9.35 2.63 13.70
C ALA A 48 -8.23 3.48 14.33
N PHE A 49 -7.26 3.94 13.54
CA PHE A 49 -6.23 4.88 14.00
C PHE A 49 -6.83 6.19 14.48
N GLN A 50 -7.71 6.79 13.69
CA GLN A 50 -8.37 8.07 14.03
C GLN A 50 -9.23 7.97 15.30
N ALA A 51 -9.88 6.81 15.51
CA ALA A 51 -10.65 6.57 16.74
C ALA A 51 -9.76 6.45 17.99
N ALA A 52 -8.56 5.86 17.83
CA ALA A 52 -7.60 5.70 18.93
C ALA A 52 -6.76 6.97 19.19
N HIS A 53 -6.55 7.80 18.18
CA HIS A 53 -5.70 9.00 18.22
C HIS A 53 -6.40 10.20 17.57
N PRO A 54 -7.53 10.67 18.12
CA PRO A 54 -8.30 11.79 17.54
C PRO A 54 -7.53 13.11 17.53
N GLU A 55 -6.48 13.23 18.35
CA GLU A 55 -5.61 14.40 18.44
C GLU A 55 -4.57 14.47 17.31
N ILE A 56 -4.37 13.38 16.56
CA ILE A 56 -3.38 13.33 15.47
C ILE A 56 -4.09 13.56 14.14
N GLU A 57 -3.84 14.73 13.55
CA GLU A 57 -4.28 15.00 12.18
C GLU A 57 -3.38 14.29 11.18
N VAL A 58 -3.96 13.50 10.28
CA VAL A 58 -3.23 12.78 9.24
C VAL A 58 -3.59 13.35 7.87
N ARG A 59 -2.58 13.76 7.11
CA ARG A 59 -2.71 14.18 5.71
C ARG A 59 -2.16 13.10 4.79
N ILE A 60 -2.98 12.62 3.86
CA ILE A 60 -2.60 11.59 2.88
C ILE A 60 -2.34 12.24 1.53
N SER A 61 -1.17 11.95 0.95
CA SER A 61 -0.77 12.35 -0.40
C SER A 61 -0.56 11.10 -1.26
N ALA A 62 -1.61 10.64 -1.94
CA ALA A 62 -1.55 9.47 -2.81
C ALA A 62 -0.92 9.84 -4.16
N ASN A 63 0.23 9.23 -4.50
CA ASN A 63 0.95 9.51 -5.73
C ASN A 63 1.84 8.31 -6.11
N ASN A 64 1.81 7.92 -7.39
CA ASN A 64 2.65 6.83 -7.91
C ASN A 64 4.09 7.28 -8.21
N GLN A 65 4.39 8.57 -8.17
CA GLN A 65 5.74 9.09 -8.37
C GLN A 65 6.57 8.98 -7.09
N ILE A 66 7.86 8.74 -7.25
CA ILE A 66 8.82 8.82 -6.15
C ILE A 66 9.13 10.30 -5.92
N VAL A 67 8.85 10.80 -4.73
CA VAL A 67 9.04 12.19 -4.34
C VAL A 67 10.09 12.30 -3.22
N ASP A 68 10.79 13.44 -3.19
CA ASP A 68 11.69 13.78 -2.10
C ASP A 68 10.87 14.26 -0.89
N LEU A 69 10.90 13.51 0.21
CA LEU A 69 10.13 13.80 1.41
C LEU A 69 10.43 15.18 2.02
N ARG A 70 11.68 15.63 1.93
CA ARG A 70 12.09 16.94 2.49
C ARG A 70 11.57 18.10 1.66
N LYS A 71 11.69 17.99 0.32
CA LYS A 71 11.23 19.04 -0.60
C LYS A 71 9.72 19.20 -0.58
N GLU A 72 8.98 18.08 -0.48
CA GLU A 72 7.52 18.07 -0.45
C GLU A 72 6.92 18.25 0.96
N GLY A 73 7.76 18.35 1.98
CA GLY A 73 7.29 18.50 3.36
C GLY A 73 6.52 17.30 3.92
N LEU A 74 6.82 16.09 3.41
CA LEU A 74 6.18 14.84 3.80
C LEU A 74 6.97 14.18 4.94
N ASP A 75 6.28 13.54 5.89
CA ASP A 75 6.91 12.94 7.06
C ASP A 75 7.22 11.46 6.86
N ILE A 76 6.32 10.74 6.18
CA ILE A 76 6.38 9.29 5.95
C ILE A 76 6.11 8.98 4.49
N ALA A 77 6.88 8.06 3.93
CA ALA A 77 6.53 7.41 2.66
C ALA A 77 6.40 5.90 2.84
N ILE A 78 5.36 5.30 2.26
CA ILE A 78 5.30 3.87 2.03
C ILE A 78 5.54 3.65 0.55
N ARG A 79 6.52 2.82 0.23
CA ARG A 79 6.93 2.53 -1.14
C ARG A 79 6.93 1.03 -1.39
N TYR A 80 6.92 0.69 -2.65
CA TYR A 80 6.94 -0.68 -3.13
C TYR A 80 8.09 -0.86 -4.10
N GLY A 81 8.89 -1.90 -3.91
CA GLY A 81 10.05 -2.17 -4.73
C GLY A 81 10.78 -3.43 -4.32
N GLU A 82 11.86 -3.75 -5.03
CA GLU A 82 12.70 -4.90 -4.70
C GLU A 82 13.35 -4.70 -3.34
N GLU A 83 13.28 -5.73 -2.48
CA GLU A 83 13.79 -5.68 -1.11
C GLU A 83 15.29 -5.32 -1.06
N ARG A 84 16.08 -5.85 -2.00
CA ARG A 84 17.53 -5.56 -2.11
C ARG A 84 17.86 -4.11 -2.49
N LEU A 85 16.88 -3.35 -3.01
CA LEU A 85 17.01 -1.96 -3.43
C LEU A 85 16.40 -0.98 -2.43
N MET A 86 15.98 -1.45 -1.26
CA MET A 86 15.47 -0.58 -0.21
C MET A 86 16.54 0.45 0.20
N PRO A 87 16.17 1.74 0.33
CA PRO A 87 17.12 2.76 0.77
C PRO A 87 17.55 2.53 2.23
N PRO A 88 18.75 2.99 2.61
CA PRO A 88 19.20 2.95 4.00
C PRO A 88 18.18 3.60 4.95
N GLY A 89 17.93 2.98 6.08
CA GLY A 89 16.95 3.46 7.08
C GLY A 89 15.48 3.13 6.76
N ALA A 90 15.19 2.55 5.61
CA ALA A 90 13.85 2.04 5.33
C ALA A 90 13.56 0.78 6.17
N SER A 91 12.31 0.63 6.60
CA SER A 91 11.85 -0.57 7.29
C SER A 91 10.87 -1.37 6.43
N ARG A 92 11.15 -2.67 6.23
CA ARG A 92 10.26 -3.60 5.56
C ARG A 92 8.93 -3.67 6.32
N LEU A 93 7.82 -3.64 5.59
CA LEU A 93 6.49 -3.85 6.14
C LEU A 93 6.03 -5.29 5.86
N PHE A 94 5.80 -5.63 4.61
CA PHE A 94 5.39 -6.97 4.18
C PHE A 94 5.75 -7.22 2.71
N GLY A 95 5.78 -8.49 2.33
CA GLY A 95 5.95 -8.94 0.94
C GLY A 95 4.64 -8.95 0.16
N GLU A 96 4.63 -9.65 -0.97
CA GLU A 96 3.41 -9.88 -1.72
C GLU A 96 3.31 -11.32 -2.21
N THR A 97 2.07 -11.80 -2.28
CA THR A 97 1.68 -13.00 -3.03
C THR A 97 0.71 -12.56 -4.12
N VAL A 98 0.93 -13.03 -5.34
CA VAL A 98 0.06 -12.67 -6.47
C VAL A 98 -0.64 -13.92 -6.95
N PHE A 99 -1.95 -13.83 -7.17
CA PHE A 99 -2.78 -14.93 -7.67
C PHE A 99 -4.05 -14.41 -8.34
N PRO A 100 -4.69 -15.21 -9.21
CA PRO A 100 -5.94 -14.83 -9.84
C PRO A 100 -7.09 -14.70 -8.83
N VAL A 101 -7.86 -13.64 -8.98
CA VAL A 101 -9.06 -13.37 -8.17
C VAL A 101 -10.22 -12.92 -9.04
N ALA A 102 -11.44 -13.20 -8.60
CA ALA A 102 -12.65 -12.77 -9.29
C ALA A 102 -13.78 -12.52 -8.30
N HIS A 103 -14.81 -11.79 -8.73
CA HIS A 103 -16.06 -11.70 -7.97
C HIS A 103 -16.82 -13.04 -8.02
N PRO A 104 -17.44 -13.49 -6.91
CA PRO A 104 -18.19 -14.76 -6.86
C PRO A 104 -19.30 -14.88 -7.91
N SER A 105 -19.89 -13.76 -8.36
CA SER A 105 -20.95 -13.77 -9.40
C SER A 105 -20.50 -14.33 -10.75
N LEU A 106 -19.20 -14.42 -11.01
CA LEU A 106 -18.68 -15.06 -12.22
C LEU A 106 -18.80 -16.59 -12.16
N GLY A 107 -19.21 -17.17 -11.03
CA GLY A 107 -19.43 -18.60 -10.87
C GLY A 107 -18.15 -19.45 -10.92
N MET A 108 -16.98 -18.81 -10.99
CA MET A 108 -15.69 -19.47 -11.10
C MET A 108 -15.17 -19.88 -9.71
N LYS A 109 -14.73 -21.13 -9.58
CA LYS A 109 -14.12 -21.66 -8.34
C LYS A 109 -12.63 -21.90 -8.49
N ARG A 110 -12.12 -21.91 -9.70
CA ARG A 110 -10.73 -22.19 -10.08
C ARG A 110 -10.43 -21.64 -11.47
N LEU A 111 -9.16 -21.45 -11.78
CA LEU A 111 -8.68 -21.12 -13.11
C LEU A 111 -7.67 -22.23 -13.51
N ASP A 112 -8.17 -23.37 -13.95
CA ASP A 112 -7.37 -24.60 -14.13
C ASP A 112 -7.27 -25.10 -15.56
N SER A 113 -7.81 -24.37 -16.53
CA SER A 113 -7.68 -24.72 -17.95
C SER A 113 -7.56 -23.49 -18.85
N PRO A 114 -6.92 -23.64 -20.03
CA PRO A 114 -6.88 -22.60 -21.05
C PRO A 114 -8.27 -22.14 -21.51
N ASP A 115 -9.23 -23.07 -21.62
CA ASP A 115 -10.60 -22.79 -22.07
C ASP A 115 -11.30 -21.76 -21.16
N LEU A 116 -11.04 -21.83 -19.85
CA LEU A 116 -11.58 -20.85 -18.90
C LEU A 116 -11.01 -19.45 -19.15
N VAL A 117 -9.73 -19.36 -19.54
CA VAL A 117 -9.11 -18.10 -19.94
C VAL A 117 -9.75 -17.56 -21.23
N GLU A 118 -9.92 -18.41 -22.23
CA GLU A 118 -10.51 -18.04 -23.52
C GLU A 118 -11.97 -17.55 -23.41
N GLN A 119 -12.68 -17.99 -22.38
CA GLN A 119 -14.06 -17.57 -22.09
C GLN A 119 -14.13 -16.34 -21.17
N SER A 120 -12.99 -15.89 -20.62
CA SER A 120 -12.96 -14.84 -19.60
C SER A 120 -12.43 -13.52 -20.12
N THR A 121 -12.88 -12.43 -19.46
CA THR A 121 -12.22 -11.13 -19.54
C THR A 121 -11.10 -11.07 -18.52
N LEU A 122 -9.89 -10.74 -18.93
CA LEU A 122 -8.76 -10.50 -18.03
C LEU A 122 -8.62 -9.00 -17.77
N LEU A 123 -8.38 -8.66 -16.50
CA LEU A 123 -8.10 -7.29 -16.06
C LEU A 123 -6.58 -7.15 -15.95
N GLU A 124 -5.99 -6.33 -16.82
CA GLU A 124 -4.53 -6.15 -16.95
C GLU A 124 -4.10 -4.83 -16.34
N PHE A 125 -3.06 -4.87 -15.52
CA PHE A 125 -2.44 -3.68 -14.97
C PHE A 125 -1.30 -3.20 -15.88
N GLU A 126 -1.41 -1.97 -16.39
CA GLU A 126 -0.39 -1.33 -17.24
C GLU A 126 0.62 -0.48 -16.46
N GLY A 127 0.68 -0.59 -15.14
CA GLY A 127 1.63 0.13 -14.31
C GLY A 127 3.05 -0.45 -14.39
N ASP A 128 3.74 -0.44 -13.27
CA ASP A 128 5.09 -0.98 -13.12
C ASP A 128 5.16 -2.43 -13.64
N THR A 129 6.05 -2.66 -14.58
CA THR A 129 6.24 -3.91 -15.35
C THR A 129 6.87 -5.03 -14.52
N SER A 130 6.37 -5.25 -13.30
CA SER A 130 6.77 -6.42 -12.53
C SER A 130 6.31 -7.70 -13.22
N PHE A 131 7.26 -8.61 -13.46
CA PHE A 131 7.02 -9.89 -14.12
C PHE A 131 5.81 -10.65 -13.56
N ALA A 132 5.62 -10.63 -12.23
CA ALA A 132 4.54 -11.36 -11.56
C ALA A 132 3.13 -10.81 -11.81
N TRP A 133 2.98 -9.61 -12.38
CA TRP A 133 1.70 -8.91 -12.52
C TRP A 133 1.15 -8.89 -13.94
N GLN A 134 1.89 -9.44 -14.89
CA GLN A 134 1.47 -9.52 -16.28
C GLN A 134 0.80 -10.86 -16.54
N TRP A 135 -0.37 -10.83 -17.12
CA TRP A 135 -1.09 -12.04 -17.48
C TRP A 135 -0.32 -12.93 -18.44
N SER A 136 0.47 -12.36 -19.36
CA SER A 136 1.35 -13.13 -20.25
C SER A 136 2.29 -14.04 -19.47
N ASN A 137 2.96 -13.51 -18.46
CA ASN A 137 3.91 -14.26 -17.64
C ASN A 137 3.18 -15.25 -16.72
N TRP A 138 2.00 -14.87 -16.22
CA TRP A 138 1.17 -15.79 -15.43
C TRP A 138 0.74 -17.01 -16.27
N LEU A 139 0.20 -16.77 -17.46
CA LEU A 139 -0.23 -17.85 -18.36
C LEU A 139 0.94 -18.74 -18.80
N GLU A 140 2.10 -18.16 -19.07
CA GLU A 140 3.31 -18.91 -19.37
C GLU A 140 3.72 -19.83 -18.20
N SER A 141 3.64 -19.36 -16.96
CA SER A 141 3.94 -20.17 -15.76
C SER A 141 3.00 -21.39 -15.63
N GLN A 142 1.76 -21.28 -16.12
CA GLN A 142 0.81 -22.38 -16.15
C GLN A 142 1.04 -23.34 -17.33
N GLY A 143 1.92 -23.00 -18.28
CA GLY A 143 2.12 -23.73 -19.52
C GLY A 143 1.08 -23.39 -20.61
N TRP A 144 0.43 -22.24 -20.48
CA TRP A 144 -0.62 -21.75 -21.39
C TRP A 144 -0.13 -20.57 -22.23
N ALA A 145 1.14 -20.57 -22.61
CA ALA A 145 1.72 -19.54 -23.47
C ALA A 145 0.92 -19.42 -24.79
N GLY A 146 0.57 -18.18 -25.15
CA GLY A 146 -0.16 -17.90 -26.40
C GLY A 146 -1.68 -18.06 -26.32
N VAL A 147 -2.23 -18.52 -25.20
CA VAL A 147 -3.69 -18.54 -24.98
C VAL A 147 -4.22 -17.10 -24.97
N LYS A 148 -5.29 -16.87 -25.72
CA LYS A 148 -5.91 -15.54 -25.85
C LYS A 148 -7.19 -15.50 -25.04
N PRO A 149 -7.34 -14.53 -24.10
CA PRO A 149 -8.59 -14.38 -23.38
C PRO A 149 -9.70 -13.86 -24.32
N LYS A 150 -10.96 -13.99 -23.90
CA LYS A 150 -12.11 -13.43 -24.58
C LYS A 150 -11.94 -11.91 -24.81
N SER A 151 -11.46 -11.20 -23.81
CA SER A 151 -11.16 -9.77 -23.87
C SER A 151 -10.18 -9.37 -22.77
N ILE A 152 -9.57 -8.21 -22.94
CA ILE A 152 -8.68 -7.60 -21.93
C ILE A 152 -9.15 -6.19 -21.66
N LEU A 153 -9.33 -5.86 -20.38
CA LEU A 153 -9.50 -4.48 -19.91
C LEU A 153 -8.19 -4.04 -19.23
N ARG A 154 -7.67 -2.89 -19.64
CA ARG A 154 -6.38 -2.39 -19.17
C ARG A 154 -6.56 -1.20 -18.24
N PHE A 155 -5.79 -1.19 -17.16
CA PHE A 155 -5.84 -0.19 -16.10
C PHE A 155 -4.44 0.31 -15.75
N ASN A 156 -4.27 1.62 -15.70
CA ASN A 156 -3.03 2.24 -15.22
C ASN A 156 -3.02 2.49 -13.69
N LEU A 157 -4.16 2.26 -13.02
CA LEU A 157 -4.30 2.34 -11.56
C LEU A 157 -4.76 1.00 -11.00
N TYR A 158 -3.99 0.47 -10.04
CA TYR A 158 -4.20 -0.87 -9.50
C TYR A 158 -5.49 -0.98 -8.66
N ASP A 159 -5.84 0.07 -7.93
CA ASP A 159 -7.10 0.12 -7.17
C ASP A 159 -8.33 0.06 -8.07
N GLN A 160 -8.30 0.75 -9.22
CA GLN A 160 -9.38 0.68 -10.22
C GLN A 160 -9.51 -0.72 -10.82
N LEU A 161 -8.39 -1.37 -11.11
CA LEU A 161 -8.38 -2.76 -11.56
C LEU A 161 -9.07 -3.69 -10.54
N ILE A 162 -8.73 -3.57 -9.27
CA ILE A 162 -9.34 -4.37 -8.21
C ILE A 162 -10.84 -4.03 -8.03
N HIS A 163 -11.22 -2.75 -8.12
CA HIS A 163 -12.63 -2.38 -8.10
C HIS A 163 -13.41 -2.95 -9.29
N ALA A 164 -12.80 -3.01 -10.48
CA ALA A 164 -13.40 -3.68 -11.64
C ALA A 164 -13.59 -5.19 -11.40
N ALA A 165 -12.63 -5.84 -10.73
CA ALA A 165 -12.78 -7.24 -10.33
C ALA A 165 -13.92 -7.42 -9.32
N VAL A 166 -14.04 -6.55 -8.31
CA VAL A 166 -15.14 -6.54 -7.33
C VAL A 166 -16.50 -6.27 -8.02
N ALA A 167 -16.51 -5.50 -9.08
CA ALA A 167 -17.72 -5.28 -9.90
C ALA A 167 -18.05 -6.44 -10.86
N GLY A 168 -17.31 -7.55 -10.81
CA GLY A 168 -17.55 -8.74 -11.64
C GLY A 168 -17.19 -8.56 -13.11
N GLN A 169 -16.32 -7.59 -13.47
CA GLN A 169 -15.99 -7.30 -14.87
C GLN A 169 -14.97 -8.27 -15.46
N GLY A 170 -14.29 -9.08 -14.64
CA GLY A 170 -13.31 -10.04 -15.11
C GLY A 170 -12.44 -10.61 -14.00
N ILE A 171 -11.38 -11.31 -14.41
CA ILE A 171 -10.38 -11.92 -13.54
C ILE A 171 -9.18 -10.99 -13.43
N ALA A 172 -8.74 -10.70 -12.21
CA ALA A 172 -7.57 -9.88 -11.91
C ALA A 172 -6.43 -10.71 -11.31
N LEU A 173 -5.19 -10.25 -11.45
CA LEU A 173 -4.08 -10.70 -10.61
C LEU A 173 -4.09 -9.88 -9.32
N GLY A 174 -4.52 -10.51 -8.24
CA GLY A 174 -4.67 -9.88 -6.92
C GLY A 174 -3.40 -9.99 -6.09
N LYS A 175 -3.00 -8.89 -5.42
CA LYS A 175 -1.95 -8.91 -4.40
C LYS A 175 -2.60 -9.26 -3.07
N GLY A 176 -2.45 -10.50 -2.63
CA GLY A 176 -3.16 -11.07 -1.48
C GLY A 176 -3.17 -10.17 -0.25
N GLN A 177 -1.99 -9.65 0.14
CA GLN A 177 -1.83 -8.84 1.34
C GLN A 177 -2.66 -7.55 1.36
N ILE A 178 -2.79 -6.87 0.22
CA ILE A 178 -3.53 -5.60 0.17
C ILE A 178 -5.02 -5.77 -0.13
N ILE A 179 -5.43 -6.91 -0.71
CA ILE A 179 -6.84 -7.24 -0.98
C ILE A 179 -7.43 -8.20 0.07
N ALA A 180 -6.66 -8.59 1.11
CA ALA A 180 -7.10 -9.52 2.13
C ALA A 180 -8.49 -9.20 2.73
N PRO A 181 -8.86 -7.94 3.01
CA PRO A 181 -10.22 -7.63 3.47
C PRO A 181 -11.31 -8.04 2.47
N MET A 182 -11.06 -7.89 1.16
CA MET A 182 -12.02 -8.25 0.11
C MET A 182 -12.17 -9.76 -0.07
N LEU A 183 -11.12 -10.51 0.24
CA LEU A 183 -11.16 -11.98 0.29
C LEU A 183 -11.92 -12.45 1.54
N ALA A 184 -11.66 -11.82 2.69
CA ALA A 184 -12.28 -12.20 3.97
C ALA A 184 -13.79 -11.93 3.99
N ASP A 185 -14.25 -10.83 3.36
CA ASP A 185 -15.67 -10.48 3.30
C ASP A 185 -16.40 -11.06 2.07
N GLY A 186 -15.68 -11.84 1.24
CA GLY A 186 -16.26 -12.55 0.09
C GLY A 186 -16.57 -11.68 -1.13
N ARG A 187 -16.14 -10.42 -1.19
CA ARG A 187 -16.23 -9.60 -2.41
C ARG A 187 -15.34 -10.13 -3.54
N LEU A 188 -14.25 -10.77 -3.18
CA LEU A 188 -13.39 -11.49 -4.10
C LEU A 188 -13.16 -12.91 -3.61
N VAL A 189 -12.94 -13.83 -4.55
CA VAL A 189 -12.48 -15.18 -4.28
C VAL A 189 -11.18 -15.43 -5.02
N ALA A 190 -10.25 -16.12 -4.35
CA ALA A 190 -9.05 -16.62 -5.00
C ALA A 190 -9.43 -17.76 -5.95
N LEU A 191 -8.81 -17.78 -7.12
CA LEU A 191 -8.99 -18.84 -8.10
C LEU A 191 -7.73 -19.73 -8.13
N PRO A 192 -7.75 -20.90 -7.48
CA PRO A 192 -6.64 -21.84 -7.53
C PRO A 192 -6.26 -22.20 -8.97
N THR A 193 -4.97 -22.32 -9.22
CA THR A 193 -4.37 -22.68 -10.51
C THR A 193 -3.59 -23.98 -10.39
N PRO A 194 -3.36 -24.75 -11.49
CA PRO A 194 -2.65 -26.02 -11.46
C PRO A 194 -1.19 -25.91 -10.98
N ARG A 195 -0.56 -24.79 -11.26
CA ARG A 195 0.83 -24.52 -10.86
C ARG A 195 0.90 -23.22 -10.07
N PRO A 196 1.91 -23.08 -9.19
CA PRO A 196 2.20 -21.78 -8.57
C PRO A 196 2.46 -20.72 -9.65
N GLY A 197 1.99 -19.51 -9.41
CA GLY A 197 2.33 -18.37 -10.24
C GLY A 197 3.76 -17.87 -10.02
N PRO A 198 4.20 -16.87 -10.80
CA PRO A 198 5.50 -16.24 -10.62
C PRO A 198 5.65 -15.69 -9.20
N THR A 199 6.83 -15.90 -8.60
CA THR A 199 7.17 -15.31 -7.31
C THR A 199 7.63 -13.87 -7.48
N SER A 200 7.32 -13.02 -6.50
CA SER A 200 7.80 -11.66 -6.42
C SER A 200 8.84 -11.51 -5.33
N ASN A 201 9.88 -10.73 -5.60
CA ASN A 201 10.88 -10.31 -4.62
C ASN A 201 10.66 -8.87 -4.14
N LYS A 202 9.50 -8.30 -4.46
CA LYS A 202 9.12 -6.96 -4.07
C LYS A 202 8.42 -6.95 -2.72
N VAL A 203 8.64 -5.86 -2.00
CA VAL A 203 8.08 -5.63 -0.66
C VAL A 203 7.52 -4.22 -0.56
N TYR A 204 6.58 -4.03 0.34
CA TYR A 204 6.22 -2.71 0.84
C TYR A 204 7.18 -2.34 1.97
N TYR A 205 7.67 -1.10 1.95
CA TYR A 205 8.58 -0.59 2.97
C TYR A 205 8.26 0.86 3.32
N LEU A 206 8.58 1.24 4.54
CA LEU A 206 8.36 2.56 5.11
C LEU A 206 9.68 3.33 5.18
N ILE A 207 9.64 4.57 4.74
CA ILE A 207 10.72 5.56 4.88
C ILE A 207 10.17 6.71 5.73
N GLN A 208 10.94 7.16 6.70
CA GLN A 208 10.67 8.38 7.46
C GLN A 208 11.62 9.49 7.04
N ARG A 209 11.13 10.74 7.01
CA ARG A 209 11.93 11.91 6.64
C ARG A 209 13.02 12.21 7.64
N ASP A 210 12.65 12.24 8.91
CA ASP A 210 13.52 12.60 10.02
C ASP A 210 13.69 11.43 10.99
N SER A 211 14.87 11.35 11.61
CA SER A 211 15.16 10.39 12.66
C SER A 211 15.95 11.11 13.76
N PRO A 212 15.39 11.23 14.98
CA PRO A 212 14.08 10.72 15.39
C PRO A 212 12.91 11.51 14.77
N ALA A 213 11.79 10.82 14.57
CA ALA A 213 10.52 11.43 14.16
C ALA A 213 9.87 12.20 15.34
N SER A 214 8.92 13.10 15.04
CA SER A 214 8.06 13.69 16.09
C SER A 214 7.23 12.60 16.79
N SER A 215 6.77 12.86 18.00
CA SER A 215 5.95 11.91 18.76
C SER A 215 4.72 11.45 17.99
N GLN A 216 4.00 12.37 17.34
CA GLN A 216 2.82 12.05 16.53
C GLN A 216 3.18 11.21 15.30
N THR A 217 4.26 11.58 14.61
CA THR A 217 4.77 10.81 13.48
C THR A 217 5.17 9.40 13.92
N GLN A 218 5.84 9.27 15.07
CA GLN A 218 6.24 7.98 15.60
C GLN A 218 5.03 7.10 15.96
N THR A 219 3.98 7.68 16.56
CA THR A 219 2.72 6.97 16.85
C THR A 219 2.10 6.41 15.58
N LEU A 220 2.03 7.18 14.50
CA LEU A 220 1.50 6.70 13.22
C LEU A 220 2.41 5.60 12.61
N ILE A 221 3.73 5.75 12.69
CA ILE A 221 4.68 4.73 12.22
C ILE A 221 4.49 3.40 12.96
N ASP A 222 4.37 3.43 14.28
CA ASP A 222 4.23 2.23 15.11
C ASP A 222 2.88 1.53 14.88
N TRP A 223 1.82 2.31 14.64
CA TRP A 223 0.54 1.77 14.22
C TRP A 223 0.64 1.11 12.83
N ILE A 224 1.23 1.77 11.84
CA ILE A 224 1.43 1.20 10.49
C ILE A 224 2.22 -0.12 10.58
N ARG A 225 3.27 -0.17 11.38
CA ARG A 225 4.08 -1.39 11.57
C ARG A 225 3.28 -2.52 12.22
N THR A 226 2.38 -2.18 13.13
CA THR A 226 1.50 -3.14 13.78
C THR A 226 0.50 -3.73 12.79
N GLU A 227 -0.18 -2.89 12.01
CA GLU A 227 -1.09 -3.33 10.94
C GLU A 227 -0.36 -4.15 9.85
N ALA A 228 0.87 -3.75 9.53
CA ALA A 228 1.69 -4.48 8.57
C ALA A 228 2.06 -5.89 9.06
N ARG A 229 2.37 -6.07 10.35
CA ARG A 229 2.63 -7.39 10.94
C ARG A 229 1.40 -8.29 10.89
N ILE A 230 0.22 -7.75 11.17
CA ILE A 230 -1.05 -8.47 11.03
C ILE A 230 -1.25 -8.91 9.57
N THR A 231 -0.98 -8.00 8.63
CA THR A 231 -1.09 -8.27 7.19
C THR A 231 -0.11 -9.37 6.73
N ASP A 232 1.15 -9.34 7.18
CA ASP A 232 2.20 -10.30 6.79
C ASP A 232 1.95 -11.70 7.38
N SER A 233 1.28 -11.77 8.55
CA SER A 233 0.93 -13.03 9.23
C SER A 233 -0.37 -13.66 8.74
N SER A 234 -1.21 -12.91 8.00
CA SER A 234 -2.47 -13.45 7.46
C SER A 234 -2.17 -14.30 6.24
N PRO A 235 -2.65 -15.56 6.17
CA PRO A 235 -2.56 -16.36 4.95
C PRO A 235 -3.33 -15.64 3.83
N ALA A 236 -2.66 -15.47 2.70
CA ALA A 236 -3.26 -14.92 1.49
C ALA A 236 -4.14 -15.96 0.77
#